data_cec74c4b566a2cd8ffd65ad10ee521d0
#
_entry.id   cec74c4b566a2cd8ffd65ad10ee521d0
#
_cell.length_a   1.000
_cell.length_b   1.000
_cell.length_c   1.000
_cell.angle_alpha   90.00
_cell.angle_beta   90.00
_cell.angle_gamma   90.00
#
_symmetry.space_group_name_H-M   'P 1'
#
loop_
_entity.id
_entity.type
_entity.pdbx_description
1 polymer ?
#
loop_
_entity_poly.entity_id
_entity_poly.type
_entity_poly.pdbx_seq_one_letter_code
_entity_poly.pdbx_strand_id
1 'polypeptide(L)'
;MSKKATKKTLSMALAAALAFAPMQAFAASNDIAGHWAEKVITDWQNKGLISGYEDGTFKPNNSVTRAEFVIIMNNAMGFNKTGDVSFTDVQPGNWFYKAVATAVAQGYTKGYADGTFKPNATISRAEAAVMIANAAGLAQDEAGAKFSDDIPSWARGSVGAVVKAGYMSGYPDGTFGAYKSITRAEAVSSLNRVIGGKVDEGTKGEEVVVKEAGTKLEDQTVTGNLVVDEAVSTGDVTVKNSTIKGDLVVKGEKKK
;
A
#
# COMPACT_ATOMS: atom_id res chain seq x y z
N MET A 1 13.02 1.19 -79.03
CA MET A 1 11.92 1.83 -78.28
C MET A 1 11.76 1.14 -76.96
N SER A 2 12.34 1.73 -75.92
CA SER A 2 12.34 1.09 -74.54
C SER A 2 11.26 1.72 -73.70
N LYS A 3 10.30 0.91 -73.22
CA LYS A 3 9.25 1.37 -72.31
C LYS A 3 9.77 1.28 -70.87
N LYS A 4 9.99 2.43 -70.24
CA LYS A 4 10.27 2.57 -68.80
C LYS A 4 9.01 2.25 -68.01
N ALA A 5 9.05 1.20 -67.18
CA ALA A 5 8.01 0.89 -66.20
C ALA A 5 8.27 1.68 -64.91
N THR A 6 7.33 2.57 -64.57
CA THR A 6 7.34 3.38 -63.35
C THR A 6 6.79 2.54 -62.21
N LYS A 7 7.64 2.19 -61.23
CA LYS A 7 7.21 1.55 -59.97
C LYS A 7 6.59 2.61 -59.06
N LYS A 8 5.28 2.53 -58.85
CA LYS A 8 4.58 3.27 -57.81
C LYS A 8 4.81 2.55 -56.46
N THR A 9 5.61 3.16 -55.60
CA THR A 9 5.73 2.75 -54.20
C THR A 9 4.53 3.29 -53.45
N LEU A 10 3.66 2.39 -53.00
CA LEU A 10 2.54 2.69 -52.12
C LEU A 10 3.08 2.72 -50.69
N SER A 11 3.32 3.91 -50.14
CA SER A 11 3.65 4.10 -48.72
C SER A 11 2.37 3.92 -47.89
N MET A 12 2.25 2.78 -47.25
CA MET A 12 1.20 2.52 -46.29
C MET A 12 1.64 3.10 -44.95
N ALA A 13 1.18 4.32 -44.63
CA ALA A 13 1.34 4.91 -43.31
C ALA A 13 0.41 4.16 -42.34
N LEU A 14 0.98 3.26 -41.54
CA LEU A 14 0.28 2.62 -40.44
C LEU A 14 0.17 3.63 -39.29
N ALA A 15 -0.93 4.36 -39.22
CA ALA A 15 -1.30 5.17 -38.09
C ALA A 15 -1.71 4.22 -36.94
N ALA A 16 -0.78 3.94 -36.01
CA ALA A 16 -1.10 3.29 -34.76
C ALA A 16 -1.96 4.26 -33.94
N ALA A 17 -3.26 4.11 -34.00
CA ALA A 17 -4.18 4.73 -33.06
C ALA A 17 -3.95 4.07 -31.69
N LEU A 18 -3.14 4.72 -30.84
CA LEU A 18 -3.11 4.44 -29.42
C LEU A 18 -4.51 4.77 -28.88
N ALA A 19 -5.34 3.74 -28.72
CA ALA A 19 -6.56 3.85 -27.99
C ALA A 19 -6.19 4.16 -26.54
N PHE A 20 -6.21 5.43 -26.17
CA PHE A 20 -6.31 5.84 -24.78
C PHE A 20 -7.66 5.32 -24.27
N ALA A 21 -7.65 4.15 -23.61
CA ALA A 21 -8.78 3.80 -22.78
C ALA A 21 -8.96 4.96 -21.78
N PRO A 22 -10.18 5.52 -21.62
CA PRO A 22 -10.39 6.55 -20.62
C PRO A 22 -10.01 5.93 -19.28
N MET A 23 -9.03 6.51 -18.62
CA MET A 23 -8.76 6.25 -17.22
C MET A 23 -10.06 6.60 -16.50
N GLN A 24 -10.82 5.58 -16.11
CA GLN A 24 -12.02 5.80 -15.32
C GLN A 24 -11.54 6.46 -14.04
N ALA A 25 -11.83 7.74 -13.90
CA ALA A 25 -11.72 8.41 -12.62
C ALA A 25 -12.68 7.67 -11.69
N PHE A 26 -12.13 6.87 -10.77
CA PHE A 26 -12.93 6.29 -9.71
C PHE A 26 -13.51 7.48 -8.94
N ALA A 27 -14.84 7.64 -9.01
CA ALA A 27 -15.52 8.60 -8.16
C ALA A 27 -15.13 8.26 -6.72
N ALA A 28 -14.62 9.25 -5.99
CA ALA A 28 -14.29 9.07 -4.59
C ALA A 28 -15.51 8.49 -3.87
N SER A 29 -15.33 7.38 -3.16
CA SER A 29 -16.42 6.71 -2.46
C SER A 29 -16.97 7.67 -1.39
N ASN A 30 -18.24 8.01 -1.47
CA ASN A 30 -18.87 9.00 -0.56
C ASN A 30 -18.79 8.59 0.93
N ASP A 31 -18.61 7.30 1.21
CA ASP A 31 -18.56 6.74 2.56
C ASP A 31 -17.18 6.81 3.24
N ILE A 32 -16.18 7.39 2.58
CA ILE A 32 -14.87 7.66 3.17
C ILE A 32 -14.70 9.13 3.59
N ALA A 33 -15.58 10.02 3.16
CA ALA A 33 -15.48 11.44 3.48
C ALA A 33 -15.50 11.68 4.99
N GLY A 34 -14.48 12.37 5.52
CA GLY A 34 -14.29 12.60 6.95
C GLY A 34 -13.85 11.36 7.76
N HIS A 35 -13.64 10.22 7.11
CA HIS A 35 -13.09 9.04 7.78
C HIS A 35 -11.59 9.22 8.02
N TRP A 36 -11.07 8.76 9.16
CA TRP A 36 -9.66 8.90 9.53
C TRP A 36 -8.68 8.34 8.47
N ALA A 37 -9.10 7.35 7.68
CA ALA A 37 -8.31 6.75 6.61
C ALA A 37 -8.65 7.32 5.22
N GLU A 38 -9.44 8.39 5.11
CA GLU A 38 -9.86 8.96 3.83
C GLU A 38 -8.69 9.20 2.88
N LYS A 39 -7.65 9.88 3.37
CA LYS A 39 -6.47 10.23 2.56
C LYS A 39 -5.77 8.98 2.01
N VAL A 40 -5.47 8.01 2.86
CA VAL A 40 -4.76 6.79 2.44
C VAL A 40 -5.59 5.94 1.49
N ILE A 41 -6.91 5.85 1.72
CA ILE A 41 -7.82 5.11 0.84
C ILE A 41 -7.87 5.78 -0.54
N THR A 42 -8.03 7.11 -0.58
CA THR A 42 -8.04 7.90 -1.82
C THR A 42 -6.73 7.74 -2.60
N ASP A 43 -5.59 7.83 -1.91
CA ASP A 43 -4.28 7.63 -2.53
C ASP A 43 -4.13 6.22 -3.13
N TRP A 44 -4.61 5.21 -2.44
CA TRP A 44 -4.56 3.84 -2.91
C TRP A 44 -5.50 3.59 -4.10
N GLN A 45 -6.69 4.19 -4.08
CA GLN A 45 -7.61 4.14 -5.22
C GLN A 45 -6.99 4.82 -6.45
N ASN A 46 -6.39 6.00 -6.28
CA ASN A 46 -5.71 6.73 -7.36
C ASN A 46 -4.52 5.95 -7.94
N LYS A 47 -3.82 5.17 -7.12
CA LYS A 47 -2.71 4.29 -7.54
C LYS A 47 -3.19 2.94 -8.10
N GLY A 48 -4.50 2.66 -8.09
CA GLY A 48 -5.05 1.37 -8.53
C GLY A 48 -4.68 0.19 -7.62
N LEU A 49 -4.24 0.44 -6.38
CA LEU A 49 -3.89 -0.61 -5.41
C LEU A 49 -5.12 -1.26 -4.78
N ILE A 50 -6.21 -0.51 -4.68
CA ILE A 50 -7.49 -0.98 -4.17
C ILE A 50 -8.64 -0.31 -4.92
N SER A 51 -9.77 -1.01 -5.04
CA SER A 51 -11.02 -0.46 -5.57
C SER A 51 -12.12 -0.48 -4.50
N GLY A 52 -13.14 0.35 -4.68
CA GLY A 52 -14.40 0.23 -3.98
C GLY A 52 -15.24 -0.94 -4.50
N TYR A 53 -16.45 -1.05 -3.98
CA TYR A 53 -17.45 -2.01 -4.43
C TYR A 53 -18.22 -1.48 -5.64
N GLU A 54 -18.95 -2.37 -6.33
CA GLU A 54 -19.77 -2.01 -7.51
C GLU A 54 -20.86 -0.96 -7.20
N ASP A 55 -21.30 -0.89 -5.94
CA ASP A 55 -22.25 0.10 -5.46
C ASP A 55 -21.63 1.50 -5.25
N GLY A 56 -20.37 1.70 -5.58
CA GLY A 56 -19.62 2.95 -5.43
C GLY A 56 -19.14 3.23 -4.02
N THR A 57 -19.37 2.33 -3.05
CA THR A 57 -18.87 2.47 -1.67
C THR A 57 -17.50 1.83 -1.49
N PHE A 58 -16.78 2.25 -0.45
CA PHE A 58 -15.53 1.61 -0.01
C PHE A 58 -15.74 0.69 1.19
N LYS A 59 -16.69 0.99 2.05
CA LYS A 59 -17.01 0.30 3.31
C LYS A 59 -15.80 0.22 4.25
N PRO A 60 -15.22 1.37 4.66
CA PRO A 60 -13.97 1.42 5.41
C PRO A 60 -14.01 0.68 6.73
N ASN A 61 -15.16 0.66 7.40
CA ASN A 61 -15.35 0.02 8.70
C ASN A 61 -15.77 -1.47 8.62
N ASN A 62 -16.01 -2.00 7.41
CA ASN A 62 -16.34 -3.41 7.26
C ASN A 62 -15.10 -4.29 7.46
N SER A 63 -15.31 -5.44 8.06
CA SER A 63 -14.27 -6.46 8.18
C SER A 63 -13.87 -6.99 6.80
N VAL A 64 -12.59 -7.33 6.63
CA VAL A 64 -12.05 -7.93 5.41
C VAL A 64 -12.07 -9.44 5.53
N THR A 65 -12.39 -10.11 4.42
CA THR A 65 -12.18 -11.56 4.33
C THR A 65 -10.69 -11.87 4.12
N ARG A 66 -10.30 -13.11 4.40
CA ARG A 66 -8.92 -13.57 4.17
C ARG A 66 -8.51 -13.48 2.70
N ALA A 67 -9.43 -13.78 1.78
CA ALA A 67 -9.20 -13.63 0.34
C ALA A 67 -9.00 -12.16 -0.05
N GLU A 68 -9.84 -11.25 0.42
CA GLU A 68 -9.68 -9.82 0.17
C GLU A 68 -8.35 -9.29 0.73
N PHE A 69 -7.98 -9.72 1.93
CA PHE A 69 -6.73 -9.29 2.57
C PHE A 69 -5.49 -9.69 1.75
N VAL A 70 -5.42 -10.94 1.23
CA VAL A 70 -4.28 -11.35 0.40
C VAL A 70 -4.26 -10.64 -0.95
N ILE A 71 -5.42 -10.27 -1.53
CA ILE A 71 -5.47 -9.45 -2.74
C ILE A 71 -4.90 -8.06 -2.47
N ILE A 72 -5.37 -7.40 -1.41
CA ILE A 72 -4.89 -6.06 -1.03
C ILE A 72 -3.38 -6.10 -0.77
N MET A 73 -2.90 -7.12 -0.05
CA MET A 73 -1.49 -7.30 0.25
C MET A 73 -0.64 -7.54 -1.01
N ASN A 74 -1.07 -8.42 -1.91
CA ASN A 74 -0.36 -8.69 -3.16
C ASN A 74 -0.25 -7.42 -4.02
N ASN A 75 -1.33 -6.65 -4.13
CA ASN A 75 -1.33 -5.39 -4.87
C ASN A 75 -0.35 -4.38 -4.23
N ALA A 76 -0.41 -4.21 -2.91
CA ALA A 76 0.47 -3.30 -2.18
C ALA A 76 1.95 -3.65 -2.36
N MET A 77 2.29 -4.93 -2.25
CA MET A 77 3.66 -5.42 -2.32
C MET A 77 4.17 -5.66 -3.75
N GLY A 78 3.31 -5.51 -4.77
CA GLY A 78 3.65 -5.81 -6.16
C GLY A 78 3.89 -7.31 -6.42
N PHE A 79 3.33 -8.19 -5.61
CA PHE A 79 3.50 -9.63 -5.74
C PHE A 79 2.64 -10.18 -6.89
N ASN A 80 3.25 -10.93 -7.81
CA ASN A 80 2.55 -11.46 -8.98
C ASN A 80 2.94 -12.90 -9.35
N LYS A 81 4.00 -13.45 -8.72
CA LYS A 81 4.44 -14.83 -8.94
C LYS A 81 3.49 -15.78 -8.22
N THR A 82 2.89 -16.72 -8.93
CA THR A 82 2.01 -17.76 -8.39
C THR A 82 2.77 -19.05 -8.09
N GLY A 83 2.25 -19.83 -7.14
CA GLY A 83 2.70 -21.18 -6.81
C GLY A 83 1.54 -22.16 -6.80
N ASP A 84 1.85 -23.41 -6.48
CA ASP A 84 0.84 -24.45 -6.36
C ASP A 84 0.00 -24.24 -5.11
N VAL A 85 -1.32 -24.44 -5.26
CA VAL A 85 -2.29 -24.34 -4.16
C VAL A 85 -2.84 -25.73 -3.85
N SER A 86 -2.69 -26.13 -2.58
CA SER A 86 -3.15 -27.44 -2.10
C SER A 86 -4.35 -27.35 -1.12
N PHE A 87 -4.92 -26.15 -0.93
CA PHE A 87 -6.06 -25.98 -0.02
C PHE A 87 -7.33 -26.57 -0.60
N THR A 88 -8.08 -27.32 0.21
CA THR A 88 -9.29 -28.03 -0.22
C THR A 88 -10.43 -27.10 -0.62
N ASP A 89 -10.43 -25.87 -0.09
CA ASP A 89 -11.44 -24.84 -0.31
C ASP A 89 -11.00 -23.74 -1.29
N VAL A 90 -9.89 -23.93 -2.03
CA VAL A 90 -9.39 -23.00 -3.05
C VAL A 90 -9.22 -23.73 -4.38
N GLN A 91 -10.11 -23.45 -5.33
CA GLN A 91 -10.15 -24.11 -6.63
C GLN A 91 -9.78 -23.13 -7.76
N PRO A 92 -9.20 -23.59 -8.88
CA PRO A 92 -8.76 -22.73 -9.99
C PRO A 92 -9.82 -21.76 -10.55
N GLY A 93 -11.11 -22.10 -10.43
CA GLY A 93 -12.23 -21.24 -10.86
C GLY A 93 -12.64 -20.17 -9.85
N ASN A 94 -12.05 -20.13 -8.67
CA ASN A 94 -12.40 -19.11 -7.68
C ASN A 94 -11.77 -17.76 -8.04
N TRP A 95 -12.51 -16.68 -7.84
CA TRP A 95 -12.05 -15.31 -8.14
C TRP A 95 -10.78 -14.93 -7.36
N PHE A 96 -10.55 -15.52 -6.20
CA PHE A 96 -9.39 -15.31 -5.33
C PHE A 96 -8.25 -16.30 -5.57
N TYR A 97 -8.41 -17.31 -6.44
CA TYR A 97 -7.43 -18.39 -6.63
C TYR A 97 -6.01 -17.86 -6.89
N LYS A 98 -5.89 -16.96 -7.87
CA LYS A 98 -4.59 -16.39 -8.24
C LYS A 98 -3.94 -15.64 -7.08
N ALA A 99 -4.73 -14.91 -6.28
CA ALA A 99 -4.21 -14.17 -5.14
C ALA A 99 -3.70 -15.10 -4.03
N VAL A 100 -4.43 -16.18 -3.74
CA VAL A 100 -3.99 -17.20 -2.77
C VAL A 100 -2.75 -17.92 -3.28
N ALA A 101 -2.71 -18.30 -4.57
CA ALA A 101 -1.52 -18.91 -5.19
C ALA A 101 -0.29 -18.00 -5.10
N THR A 102 -0.47 -16.70 -5.25
CA THR A 102 0.60 -15.71 -5.05
C THR A 102 1.04 -15.65 -3.59
N ALA A 103 0.10 -15.63 -2.64
CA ALA A 103 0.41 -15.61 -1.21
C ALA A 103 1.21 -16.83 -0.75
N VAL A 104 0.87 -18.01 -1.29
CA VAL A 104 1.61 -19.26 -1.05
C VAL A 104 3.01 -19.18 -1.65
N ALA A 105 3.14 -18.74 -2.90
CA ALA A 105 4.44 -18.60 -3.58
C ALA A 105 5.39 -17.62 -2.88
N GLN A 106 4.83 -16.58 -2.26
CA GLN A 106 5.59 -15.61 -1.45
C GLN A 106 5.86 -16.08 -0.02
N GLY A 107 5.26 -17.21 0.39
CA GLY A 107 5.52 -17.84 1.68
C GLY A 107 4.92 -17.13 2.90
N TYR A 108 4.09 -16.10 2.71
CA TYR A 108 3.54 -15.37 3.83
C TYR A 108 2.25 -15.97 4.43
N THR A 109 1.67 -16.97 3.78
CA THR A 109 0.56 -17.76 4.33
C THR A 109 0.77 -19.26 4.12
N LYS A 110 0.29 -20.07 5.07
CA LYS A 110 0.33 -21.54 4.99
C LYS A 110 -1.06 -22.17 5.14
N GLY A 111 -2.12 -21.36 5.26
CA GLY A 111 -3.47 -21.85 5.57
C GLY A 111 -3.59 -22.38 7.00
N TYR A 112 -4.56 -23.26 7.19
CA TYR A 112 -4.86 -23.90 8.48
C TYR A 112 -4.41 -25.35 8.48
N ALA A 113 -4.28 -25.92 9.70
CA ALA A 113 -3.87 -27.31 9.91
C ALA A 113 -4.87 -28.34 9.33
N ASP A 114 -6.11 -27.93 9.11
CA ASP A 114 -7.16 -28.75 8.48
C ASP A 114 -7.07 -28.80 6.93
N GLY A 115 -6.04 -28.21 6.35
CA GLY A 115 -5.82 -28.14 4.91
C GLY A 115 -6.68 -27.11 4.18
N THR A 116 -7.32 -26.20 4.92
CA THR A 116 -8.13 -25.11 4.34
C THR A 116 -7.39 -23.78 4.38
N PHE A 117 -7.81 -22.83 3.52
CA PHE A 117 -7.40 -21.44 3.55
C PHE A 117 -8.45 -20.53 4.22
N LYS A 118 -9.71 -20.93 4.20
CA LYS A 118 -10.90 -20.19 4.67
C LYS A 118 -11.05 -18.81 3.99
N PRO A 119 -11.14 -18.76 2.66
CA PRO A 119 -11.09 -17.50 1.89
C PRO A 119 -12.19 -16.51 2.26
N ASN A 120 -13.39 -17.00 2.59
CA ASN A 120 -14.55 -16.18 2.91
C ASN A 120 -14.70 -15.86 4.40
N ALA A 121 -13.86 -16.42 5.27
CA ALA A 121 -13.84 -16.05 6.68
C ALA A 121 -13.20 -14.66 6.86
N THR A 122 -13.69 -13.86 7.79
CA THR A 122 -13.01 -12.61 8.15
C THR A 122 -11.64 -12.92 8.75
N ILE A 123 -10.64 -12.09 8.43
CA ILE A 123 -9.30 -12.24 8.98
C ILE A 123 -9.18 -11.47 10.31
N SER A 124 -8.63 -12.11 11.33
CA SER A 124 -8.34 -11.44 12.59
C SER A 124 -7.10 -10.54 12.47
N ARG A 125 -6.99 -9.57 13.39
CA ARG A 125 -5.80 -8.69 13.45
C ARG A 125 -4.52 -9.45 13.74
N ALA A 126 -4.60 -10.52 14.54
CA ALA A 126 -3.46 -11.41 14.79
C ALA A 126 -3.02 -12.16 13.52
N GLU A 127 -3.96 -12.71 12.76
CA GLU A 127 -3.64 -13.36 11.48
C GLU A 127 -3.07 -12.39 10.45
N ALA A 128 -3.64 -11.18 10.37
CA ALA A 128 -3.10 -10.11 9.53
C ALA A 128 -1.67 -9.74 9.93
N ALA A 129 -1.39 -9.62 11.23
CA ALA A 129 -0.04 -9.34 11.73
C ALA A 129 0.96 -10.44 11.34
N VAL A 130 0.58 -11.71 11.41
CA VAL A 130 1.43 -12.83 10.97
C VAL A 130 1.72 -12.76 9.48
N MET A 131 0.69 -12.52 8.66
CA MET A 131 0.89 -12.40 7.20
C MET A 131 1.77 -11.20 6.85
N ILE A 132 1.57 -10.05 7.49
CA ILE A 132 2.40 -8.85 7.30
C ILE A 132 3.84 -9.11 7.72
N ALA A 133 4.06 -9.67 8.91
CA ALA A 133 5.41 -9.96 9.41
C ALA A 133 6.18 -10.90 8.47
N ASN A 134 5.52 -11.96 8.00
CA ASN A 134 6.11 -12.91 7.07
C ASN A 134 6.44 -12.26 5.71
N ALA A 135 5.50 -11.50 5.14
CA ALA A 135 5.70 -10.84 3.84
C ALA A 135 6.80 -9.77 3.89
N ALA A 136 6.93 -9.07 5.02
CA ALA A 136 7.97 -8.07 5.25
C ALA A 136 9.30 -8.65 5.74
N GLY A 137 9.39 -9.97 5.95
CA GLY A 137 10.60 -10.65 6.43
C GLY A 137 11.04 -10.21 7.83
N LEU A 138 10.08 -9.86 8.70
CA LEU A 138 10.39 -9.40 10.06
C LEU A 138 10.81 -10.56 10.97
N ALA A 139 11.85 -10.33 11.76
CA ALA A 139 12.20 -11.23 12.85
C ALA A 139 11.14 -11.16 13.96
N GLN A 140 10.79 -12.32 14.55
CA GLN A 140 9.83 -12.40 15.65
C GLN A 140 10.30 -11.58 16.85
N ASP A 141 9.39 -10.86 17.51
CA ASP A 141 9.67 -10.03 18.69
C ASP A 141 8.55 -10.14 19.72
N GLU A 142 8.61 -11.16 20.55
CA GLU A 142 7.59 -11.36 21.60
C GLU A 142 7.57 -10.21 22.63
N ALA A 143 8.71 -9.58 22.87
CA ALA A 143 8.82 -8.47 23.81
C ALA A 143 8.08 -7.20 23.36
N GLY A 144 7.86 -7.05 22.04
CA GLY A 144 7.09 -5.95 21.46
C GLY A 144 5.58 -6.10 21.62
N ALA A 145 5.08 -7.31 21.95
CA ALA A 145 3.64 -7.58 22.09
C ALA A 145 3.13 -7.27 23.53
N LYS A 146 3.27 -6.02 23.96
CA LYS A 146 2.87 -5.56 25.31
C LYS A 146 1.49 -4.91 25.27
N PHE A 147 0.45 -5.73 25.33
CA PHE A 147 -0.95 -5.28 25.32
C PHE A 147 -1.70 -5.84 26.52
N SER A 148 -2.82 -5.22 26.87
CA SER A 148 -3.65 -5.63 28.00
C SER A 148 -4.54 -6.83 27.70
N ASP A 149 -4.82 -7.10 26.42
CA ASP A 149 -5.55 -8.27 25.94
C ASP A 149 -4.63 -9.47 25.68
N ASP A 150 -5.22 -10.66 25.63
CA ASP A 150 -4.49 -11.88 25.31
C ASP A 150 -4.09 -11.93 23.82
N ILE A 151 -2.79 -12.09 23.59
CA ILE A 151 -2.24 -12.32 22.26
C ILE A 151 -1.93 -13.82 22.15
N PRO A 152 -2.54 -14.53 21.18
CA PRO A 152 -2.31 -15.96 21.05
C PRO A 152 -0.82 -16.25 20.79
N SER A 153 -0.31 -17.30 21.41
CA SER A 153 1.12 -17.65 21.38
C SER A 153 1.69 -17.77 19.98
N TRP A 154 0.91 -18.31 19.03
CA TRP A 154 1.32 -18.46 17.62
C TRP A 154 1.49 -17.11 16.88
N ALA A 155 0.90 -16.03 17.36
CA ALA A 155 0.97 -14.70 16.75
C ALA A 155 1.85 -13.73 17.54
N ARG A 156 2.19 -14.02 18.80
CA ARG A 156 2.84 -13.08 19.72
C ARG A 156 4.10 -12.45 19.15
N GLY A 157 5.00 -13.25 18.62
CA GLY A 157 6.23 -12.74 18.02
C GLY A 157 6.00 -11.89 16.78
N SER A 158 5.01 -12.26 15.94
CA SER A 158 4.64 -11.47 14.75
C SER A 158 3.95 -10.16 15.11
N VAL A 159 3.06 -10.18 16.12
CA VAL A 159 2.41 -8.95 16.64
C VAL A 159 3.46 -7.99 17.16
N GLY A 160 4.39 -8.45 17.99
CA GLY A 160 5.47 -7.59 18.48
C GLY A 160 6.34 -7.04 17.34
N ALA A 161 6.66 -7.87 16.34
CA ALA A 161 7.46 -7.46 15.20
C ALA A 161 6.79 -6.35 14.37
N VAL A 162 5.50 -6.48 14.02
CA VAL A 162 4.77 -5.47 13.23
C VAL A 162 4.53 -4.19 14.02
N VAL A 163 4.37 -4.28 15.35
CA VAL A 163 4.25 -3.10 16.22
C VAL A 163 5.57 -2.36 16.33
N LYS A 164 6.67 -3.06 16.55
CA LYS A 164 8.02 -2.48 16.57
C LYS A 164 8.40 -1.83 15.24
N ALA A 165 8.01 -2.43 14.12
CA ALA A 165 8.21 -1.86 12.79
C ALA A 165 7.27 -0.69 12.47
N GLY A 166 6.28 -0.39 13.34
CA GLY A 166 5.30 0.66 13.11
C GLY A 166 4.23 0.31 12.06
N TYR A 167 4.13 -0.96 11.63
CA TYR A 167 3.16 -1.38 10.61
C TYR A 167 1.75 -1.51 11.15
N MET A 168 1.63 -1.97 12.39
CA MET A 168 0.36 -2.02 13.13
C MET A 168 0.54 -1.39 14.50
N SER A 169 -0.55 -0.93 15.10
CA SER A 169 -0.61 -0.42 16.46
C SER A 169 -1.77 -1.06 17.24
N GLY A 170 -1.72 -0.95 18.56
CA GLY A 170 -2.87 -1.25 19.41
C GLY A 170 -3.90 -0.12 19.39
N TYR A 171 -4.96 -0.33 20.17
CA TYR A 171 -6.02 0.64 20.38
C TYR A 171 -5.71 1.56 21.58
N PRO A 172 -6.38 2.72 21.70
CA PRO A 172 -6.19 3.64 22.82
C PRO A 172 -6.52 3.03 24.20
N ASP A 173 -7.32 1.96 24.25
CA ASP A 173 -7.65 1.22 25.45
C ASP A 173 -6.53 0.27 25.95
N GLY A 174 -5.39 0.28 25.26
CA GLY A 174 -4.22 -0.55 25.57
C GLY A 174 -4.29 -1.97 25.03
N THR A 175 -5.34 -2.34 24.27
CA THR A 175 -5.47 -3.64 23.63
C THR A 175 -4.86 -3.66 22.23
N PHE A 176 -4.43 -4.84 21.76
CA PHE A 176 -4.14 -5.07 20.34
C PHE A 176 -5.40 -5.47 19.58
N GLY A 177 -6.36 -6.08 20.23
CA GLY A 177 -7.54 -6.64 19.59
C GLY A 177 -7.23 -7.88 18.75
N ALA A 178 -6.39 -8.78 19.24
CA ALA A 178 -5.84 -9.92 18.50
C ALA A 178 -6.90 -10.75 17.77
N TYR A 179 -8.04 -10.98 18.41
CA TYR A 179 -9.15 -11.77 17.87
C TYR A 179 -10.21 -10.96 17.13
N LYS A 180 -10.12 -9.61 17.16
CA LYS A 180 -11.02 -8.76 16.37
C LYS A 180 -10.69 -8.90 14.89
N SER A 181 -11.73 -8.92 14.04
CA SER A 181 -11.53 -8.83 12.59
C SER A 181 -10.93 -7.47 12.23
N ILE A 182 -9.93 -7.45 11.35
CA ILE A 182 -9.38 -6.19 10.84
C ILE A 182 -10.37 -5.55 9.85
N THR A 183 -10.53 -4.24 9.92
CA THR A 183 -11.36 -3.50 8.96
C THR A 183 -10.61 -3.21 7.66
N ARG A 184 -11.34 -2.85 6.59
CA ARG A 184 -10.74 -2.46 5.31
C ARG A 184 -9.81 -1.25 5.47
N ALA A 185 -10.23 -0.25 6.23
CA ALA A 185 -9.42 0.93 6.52
C ALA A 185 -8.14 0.58 7.29
N GLU A 186 -8.23 -0.27 8.31
CA GLU A 186 -7.06 -0.72 9.09
C GLU A 186 -6.10 -1.55 8.22
N ALA A 187 -6.63 -2.43 7.36
CA ALA A 187 -5.81 -3.23 6.43
C ALA A 187 -5.03 -2.34 5.47
N VAL A 188 -5.71 -1.39 4.81
CA VAL A 188 -5.06 -0.43 3.89
C VAL A 188 -4.02 0.41 4.63
N SER A 189 -4.34 0.95 5.80
CA SER A 189 -3.42 1.77 6.59
C SER A 189 -2.18 0.99 7.04
N SER A 190 -2.36 -0.25 7.50
CA SER A 190 -1.24 -1.11 7.90
C SER A 190 -0.33 -1.44 6.72
N LEU A 191 -0.90 -1.82 5.58
CA LEU A 191 -0.14 -2.15 4.39
C LEU A 191 0.52 -0.92 3.75
N ASN A 192 -0.11 0.26 3.85
CA ASN A 192 0.50 1.51 3.42
C ASN A 192 1.81 1.79 4.19
N ARG A 193 1.84 1.53 5.49
CA ARG A 193 3.08 1.65 6.29
C ARG A 193 4.14 0.62 5.85
N VAL A 194 3.74 -0.60 5.50
CA VAL A 194 4.66 -1.64 5.00
C VAL A 194 5.38 -1.19 3.73
N ILE A 195 4.66 -0.59 2.80
CA ILE A 195 5.24 -0.14 1.52
C ILE A 195 5.93 1.24 1.60
N GLY A 196 6.15 1.75 2.83
CA GLY A 196 6.80 3.03 3.06
C GLY A 196 5.92 4.25 2.81
N GLY A 197 4.62 4.05 2.62
CA GLY A 197 3.65 5.14 2.63
C GLY A 197 3.49 5.67 4.06
N LYS A 198 3.92 6.91 4.29
CA LYS A 198 3.66 7.56 5.57
C LYS A 198 2.16 7.79 5.70
N VAL A 199 1.54 7.20 6.72
CA VAL A 199 0.20 7.60 7.14
C VAL A 199 0.37 8.87 7.94
N ASP A 200 -0.29 9.94 7.54
CA ASP A 200 -0.51 11.09 8.41
C ASP A 200 -1.34 10.62 9.62
N GLU A 201 -0.67 10.09 10.63
CA GLU A 201 -1.22 10.10 11.98
C GLU A 201 -1.08 11.55 12.44
N GLY A 202 -2.15 12.31 12.33
CA GLY A 202 -2.38 13.71 12.67
C GLY A 202 -1.53 14.39 13.76
N THR A 203 -0.22 14.24 13.80
CA THR A 203 0.67 14.95 14.73
C THR A 203 2.17 14.84 14.46
N LYS A 204 2.65 14.61 13.23
CA LYS A 204 3.98 15.10 12.83
C LYS A 204 4.00 15.14 11.32
N GLY A 205 3.94 16.34 10.76
CA GLY A 205 3.90 16.53 9.34
C GLY A 205 5.09 15.89 8.61
N GLU A 206 4.86 15.42 7.39
CA GLU A 206 5.89 14.82 6.55
C GLU A 206 7.06 15.77 6.36
N GLU A 207 8.26 15.28 6.67
CA GLU A 207 9.48 15.94 6.24
C GLU A 207 9.65 15.74 4.74
N VAL A 208 9.64 16.83 3.99
CA VAL A 208 9.97 16.81 2.56
C VAL A 208 11.45 17.12 2.43
N VAL A 209 12.24 16.16 1.93
CA VAL A 209 13.67 16.33 1.73
C VAL A 209 13.94 16.62 0.26
N VAL A 210 14.44 17.83 -0.01
CA VAL A 210 14.89 18.26 -1.33
C VAL A 210 16.37 17.92 -1.49
N LYS A 211 16.70 17.09 -2.47
CA LYS A 211 18.08 16.62 -2.74
C LYS A 211 18.62 17.11 -4.08
N GLU A 212 17.80 17.75 -4.91
CA GLU A 212 18.19 18.18 -6.25
C GLU A 212 18.07 19.70 -6.38
N ALA A 213 19.11 20.32 -6.96
CA ALA A 213 19.09 21.73 -7.32
C ALA A 213 18.05 21.99 -8.44
N GLY A 214 17.43 23.15 -8.41
CA GLY A 214 16.37 23.53 -9.36
C GLY A 214 15.00 22.96 -9.01
N THR A 215 14.85 22.25 -7.88
CA THR A 215 13.55 21.76 -7.42
C THR A 215 12.59 22.93 -7.17
N LYS A 216 11.37 22.80 -7.71
CA LYS A 216 10.30 23.78 -7.50
C LYS A 216 9.17 23.14 -6.73
N LEU A 217 8.80 23.77 -5.62
CA LEU A 217 7.62 23.47 -4.84
C LEU A 217 6.61 24.59 -5.09
N GLU A 218 5.65 24.36 -5.98
CA GLU A 218 4.62 25.34 -6.32
C GLU A 218 3.24 24.78 -5.93
N ASP A 219 2.43 25.62 -5.28
CA ASP A 219 1.06 25.30 -4.86
C ASP A 219 0.95 24.03 -3.98
N GLN A 220 1.98 23.77 -3.14
CA GLN A 220 2.07 22.60 -2.28
C GLN A 220 1.79 22.93 -0.82
N THR A 221 1.26 21.96 -0.07
CA THR A 221 1.22 22.03 1.40
C THR A 221 2.12 20.96 1.96
N VAL A 222 3.21 21.38 2.60
CA VAL A 222 4.12 20.54 3.38
C VAL A 222 3.61 20.53 4.81
N THR A 223 3.12 19.40 5.28
CA THR A 223 2.49 19.28 6.61
C THR A 223 3.52 19.16 7.75
N GLY A 224 4.78 18.83 7.40
CA GLY A 224 5.92 18.78 8.32
C GLY A 224 7.04 19.73 7.96
N ASN A 225 8.27 19.28 8.18
CA ASN A 225 9.45 20.06 7.87
C ASN A 225 9.79 19.99 6.37
N LEU A 226 10.21 21.11 5.81
CA LEU A 226 10.90 21.15 4.53
C LEU A 226 12.40 21.16 4.77
N VAL A 227 13.09 20.10 4.39
CA VAL A 227 14.54 19.96 4.53
C VAL A 227 15.20 20.10 3.17
N VAL A 228 16.04 21.11 3.01
CA VAL A 228 16.95 21.20 1.87
C VAL A 228 18.25 20.50 2.26
N ASP A 229 18.54 19.37 1.60
CA ASP A 229 19.69 18.52 1.91
C ASP A 229 21.00 19.16 1.45
N GLU A 230 22.11 18.81 2.10
CA GLU A 230 23.46 19.26 1.72
C GLU A 230 23.86 18.86 0.29
N ALA A 231 23.17 17.87 -0.31
CA ALA A 231 23.35 17.49 -1.72
C ALA A 231 22.94 18.61 -2.69
N VAL A 232 22.11 19.57 -2.24
CA VAL A 232 21.79 20.81 -3.00
C VAL A 232 22.91 21.84 -2.78
N SER A 233 24.14 21.50 -3.15
CA SER A 233 25.33 22.32 -2.86
C SER A 233 25.46 23.56 -3.75
N THR A 234 24.92 23.53 -4.94
CA THR A 234 24.94 24.65 -5.89
C THR A 234 23.65 24.70 -6.68
N GLY A 235 22.77 25.63 -6.37
CA GLY A 235 21.53 25.85 -7.09
C GLY A 235 20.39 26.27 -6.19
N ASP A 236 19.33 26.74 -6.82
CA ASP A 236 18.17 27.28 -6.11
C ASP A 236 17.10 26.21 -5.88
N VAL A 237 16.43 26.30 -4.74
CA VAL A 237 15.15 25.63 -4.47
C VAL A 237 14.09 26.72 -4.42
N THR A 238 13.10 26.61 -5.29
CA THR A 238 12.01 27.58 -5.35
C THR A 238 10.78 27.06 -4.62
N VAL A 239 10.30 27.83 -3.66
CA VAL A 239 9.03 27.56 -2.95
C VAL A 239 8.08 28.72 -3.27
N LYS A 240 6.98 28.44 -3.97
CA LYS A 240 6.02 29.45 -4.41
C LYS A 240 4.60 29.03 -4.09
N ASN A 241 3.81 29.95 -3.54
CA ASN A 241 2.41 29.71 -3.17
C ASN A 241 2.18 28.45 -2.30
N SER A 242 3.22 28.06 -1.54
CA SER A 242 3.21 26.83 -0.75
C SER A 242 3.14 27.13 0.74
N THR A 243 2.51 26.22 1.49
CA THR A 243 2.41 26.31 2.95
C THR A 243 3.27 25.23 3.58
N ILE A 244 4.21 25.62 4.46
CA ILE A 244 5.00 24.71 5.29
C ILE A 244 4.46 24.83 6.71
N LYS A 245 3.88 23.74 7.25
CA LYS A 245 3.32 23.72 8.61
C LYS A 245 4.37 23.43 9.69
N GLY A 246 5.50 22.84 9.31
CA GLY A 246 6.65 22.62 10.16
C GLY A 246 7.78 23.63 9.90
N ASP A 247 9.01 23.22 10.18
CA ASP A 247 10.20 24.05 10.03
C ASP A 247 10.80 23.97 8.61
N LEU A 248 11.41 25.06 8.14
CA LEU A 248 12.31 25.05 7.01
C LEU A 248 13.74 24.81 7.52
N VAL A 249 14.31 23.66 7.20
CA VAL A 249 15.66 23.27 7.60
C VAL A 249 16.57 23.24 6.37
N VAL A 250 17.57 24.08 6.32
CA VAL A 250 18.60 24.06 5.27
C VAL A 250 19.89 23.48 5.86
N LYS A 251 20.29 22.30 5.37
CA LYS A 251 21.56 21.66 5.76
C LYS A 251 22.67 22.28 4.90
N GLY A 252 23.50 23.10 5.50
CA GLY A 252 24.69 23.68 4.85
C GLY A 252 25.86 22.70 4.85
N GLU A 253 26.80 22.86 3.90
CA GLU A 253 28.10 22.16 3.94
C GLU A 253 28.82 22.40 5.25
N LYS A 254 29.30 21.34 5.91
CA LYS A 254 30.29 21.46 6.97
C LYS A 254 31.58 21.99 6.32
N LYS A 255 31.89 23.26 6.54
CA LYS A 255 33.23 23.77 6.23
C LYS A 255 34.23 22.92 7.00
N LYS A 256 35.12 22.22 6.26
CA LYS A 256 36.29 21.56 6.81
C LYS A 256 37.29 22.58 7.33
#